data_01a45130e54d9236404b8c8a7693ca91
#
_entry.id   01a45130e54d9236404b8c8a7693ca91
#
_cell.length_a   1.000
_cell.length_b   1.000
_cell.length_c   1.000
_cell.angle_alpha   90.00
_cell.angle_beta   90.00
_cell.angle_gamma   90.00
#
_symmetry.space_group_name_H-M   'P 1'
#
loop_
_entity.id
_entity.type
_entity.pdbx_description
1 polymer ?
#
loop_
_entity_poly.entity_id
_entity_poly.type
_entity_poly.pdbx_seq_one_letter_code
_entity_poly.pdbx_strand_id
1 'polypeptide(L)'
;MKKNNIPVTICEQKFGEFAKKMTRGFGKIERNFIEHMLLGMSKSQSVLLTEIARNSINDVSIKKSSERLSRQLGKFDSEKLEKNRMDLTTEILPEHKLFLVDDSEVVKPCAKKMEFLEYVRDGSDDGKLKPGYHLSEIVAVDKNRQPVSVFSRLYSVAETRFESANTVTQQAISKVVKTIGNGLFVFDRGYDDAKLFEFLEKKKQKYIIRATSKRDVLCKNGVFNIENVARSLKGKFSFQIKFQSGLKENLKASYTQIRLPKMPTTPLNMVVVYGFSKEESKPFYVLTNLKINSKEECINVVRAYLYRWKIEEYFKFKKQAYDFEKMRLQSIKALKNLNLFLTTVITFLAILGNTPLKKDLLILAQPCHPKVKFEYYRLLAGFCILARELQLRLQKPPPKSDRHIPKQRDLFYYLRYQKRFQSA
;
A
#
# COMPACT_ATOMS: atom_id res chain seq x y z
N MET A 1 2.38 31.65 23.66
CA MET A 1 1.81 31.38 22.29
C MET A 1 2.80 31.09 21.17
N LYS A 2 4.14 31.05 21.38
CA LYS A 2 5.13 30.79 20.31
C LYS A 2 5.49 29.33 20.08
N LYS A 3 5.15 28.38 20.97
CA LYS A 3 5.51 26.95 20.83
C LYS A 3 4.68 26.13 19.83
N ASN A 4 3.48 26.58 19.42
CA ASN A 4 2.57 25.79 18.55
C ASN A 4 2.82 25.99 17.03
N ASN A 5 3.80 26.82 16.64
CA ASN A 5 4.04 27.13 15.24
C ASN A 5 5.06 26.20 14.56
N ILE A 6 5.94 25.58 15.33
CA ILE A 6 7.02 24.71 14.81
C ILE A 6 6.50 23.51 14.04
N PRO A 7 5.52 22.72 14.53
CA PRO A 7 5.04 21.56 13.80
C PRO A 7 4.39 21.88 12.44
N VAL A 8 3.68 23.02 12.34
CA VAL A 8 3.06 23.48 11.09
C VAL A 8 4.11 23.78 10.04
N THR A 9 5.13 24.57 10.40
CA THR A 9 6.22 24.93 9.49
C THR A 9 7.03 23.71 9.03
N ILE A 10 7.30 22.77 9.96
CA ILE A 10 8.00 21.52 9.63
C ILE A 10 7.14 20.66 8.68
N CYS A 11 5.84 20.56 8.94
CA CYS A 11 4.91 19.81 8.09
C CYS A 11 4.86 20.38 6.67
N GLU A 12 4.80 21.71 6.56
CA GLU A 12 4.84 22.45 5.30
C GLU A 12 6.13 22.16 4.54
N GLN A 13 7.28 22.28 5.21
CA GLN A 13 8.58 21.99 4.61
C GLN A 13 8.63 20.53 4.12
N LYS A 14 8.21 19.55 4.93
CA LYS A 14 8.20 18.13 4.55
C LYS A 14 7.32 17.86 3.34
N PHE A 15 6.13 18.47 3.27
CA PHE A 15 5.29 18.35 2.10
C PHE A 15 5.91 19.02 0.86
N GLY A 16 6.52 20.18 1.01
CA GLY A 16 7.22 20.87 -0.07
C GLY A 16 8.41 20.07 -0.60
N GLU A 17 9.24 19.50 0.28
CA GLU A 17 10.36 18.62 -0.09
C GLU A 17 9.84 17.38 -0.85
N PHE A 18 8.76 16.75 -0.36
CA PHE A 18 8.13 15.63 -1.01
C PHE A 18 7.60 16.00 -2.40
N ALA A 19 6.81 17.07 -2.51
CA ALA A 19 6.28 17.53 -3.78
C ALA A 19 7.39 17.86 -4.80
N LYS A 20 8.48 18.49 -4.35
CA LYS A 20 9.66 18.77 -5.19
C LYS A 20 10.29 17.48 -5.73
N LYS A 21 10.43 16.44 -4.88
CA LYS A 21 10.96 15.15 -5.31
C LYS A 21 10.00 14.45 -6.28
N MET A 22 8.68 14.49 -6.02
CA MET A 22 7.67 13.91 -6.93
C MET A 22 7.62 14.60 -8.29
N THR A 23 7.85 15.90 -8.34
CA THR A 23 7.79 16.70 -9.58
C THR A 23 9.13 16.80 -10.32
N ARG A 24 10.18 16.10 -9.85
CA ARG A 24 11.50 16.10 -10.49
C ARG A 24 11.40 15.60 -11.94
N GLY A 25 11.92 16.42 -12.88
CA GLY A 25 11.95 16.10 -14.31
C GLY A 25 10.65 16.36 -15.07
N PHE A 26 9.63 16.96 -14.44
CA PHE A 26 8.39 17.36 -15.12
C PHE A 26 8.41 18.83 -15.56
N GLY A 27 7.67 19.17 -16.62
CA GLY A 27 7.42 20.52 -17.08
C GLY A 27 6.51 21.31 -16.12
N LYS A 28 6.38 22.63 -16.28
CA LYS A 28 5.61 23.51 -15.39
C LYS A 28 4.15 23.09 -15.25
N ILE A 29 3.50 22.73 -16.36
CA ILE A 29 2.08 22.35 -16.39
C ILE A 29 1.87 21.03 -15.61
N GLU A 30 2.70 20.04 -15.86
CA GLU A 30 2.63 18.75 -15.16
C GLU A 30 2.96 18.88 -13.68
N ARG A 31 3.98 19.69 -13.33
CA ARG A 31 4.30 19.98 -11.93
C ARG A 31 3.10 20.55 -11.19
N ASN A 32 2.47 21.57 -11.73
CA ASN A 32 1.28 22.17 -11.13
C ASN A 32 0.15 21.14 -10.98
N PHE A 33 -0.05 20.28 -11.98
CA PHE A 33 -1.04 19.21 -11.91
C PHE A 33 -0.73 18.21 -10.80
N ILE A 34 0.51 17.72 -10.73
CA ILE A 34 0.94 16.77 -9.69
C ILE A 34 0.77 17.40 -8.30
N GLU A 35 1.23 18.62 -8.12
CA GLU A 35 1.12 19.35 -6.85
C GLU A 35 -0.35 19.53 -6.43
N HIS A 36 -1.25 19.89 -7.36
CA HIS A 36 -2.68 20.00 -7.08
C HIS A 36 -3.31 18.66 -6.68
N MET A 37 -2.98 17.59 -7.39
CA MET A 37 -3.48 16.25 -7.05
C MET A 37 -2.99 15.80 -5.67
N LEU A 38 -1.69 15.92 -5.39
CA LEU A 38 -1.12 15.49 -4.12
C LEU A 38 -1.66 16.30 -2.93
N LEU A 39 -1.66 17.64 -3.05
CA LEU A 39 -2.17 18.50 -1.98
C LEU A 39 -3.67 18.35 -1.78
N GLY A 40 -4.43 18.44 -2.87
CA GLY A 40 -5.89 18.35 -2.83
C GLY A 40 -6.36 17.01 -2.24
N MET A 41 -5.77 15.89 -2.68
CA MET A 41 -6.09 14.56 -2.17
C MET A 41 -5.68 14.38 -0.70
N SER A 42 -4.52 14.88 -0.32
CA SER A 42 -4.07 14.82 1.09
C SER A 42 -4.99 15.61 2.03
N LYS A 43 -5.52 16.76 1.59
CA LYS A 43 -6.41 17.62 2.38
C LYS A 43 -7.85 17.14 2.39
N SER A 44 -8.37 16.69 1.22
CA SER A 44 -9.75 16.26 1.09
C SER A 44 -10.00 14.86 1.66
N GLN A 45 -8.97 14.05 1.84
CA GLN A 45 -9.11 12.62 2.19
C GLN A 45 -10.08 11.91 1.22
N SER A 46 -10.01 12.24 -0.05
CA SER A 46 -10.93 11.71 -1.06
C SER A 46 -10.27 11.61 -2.43
N VAL A 47 -10.71 10.64 -3.22
CA VAL A 47 -10.36 10.49 -4.64
C VAL A 47 -11.34 11.22 -5.56
N LEU A 48 -12.41 11.82 -5.03
CA LEU A 48 -13.36 12.59 -5.81
C LEU A 48 -12.74 13.90 -6.29
N LEU A 49 -12.66 14.09 -7.61
CA LEU A 49 -12.01 15.27 -8.20
C LEU A 49 -12.65 16.60 -7.79
N THR A 50 -13.95 16.59 -7.47
CA THR A 50 -14.64 17.76 -6.93
C THR A 50 -14.15 18.14 -5.53
N GLU A 51 -13.88 17.14 -4.68
CA GLU A 51 -13.33 17.37 -3.35
C GLU A 51 -11.86 17.81 -3.42
N ILE A 52 -11.08 17.20 -4.32
CA ILE A 52 -9.70 17.61 -4.60
C ILE A 52 -9.69 19.08 -5.07
N ALA A 53 -10.58 19.44 -6.00
CA ALA A 53 -10.68 20.81 -6.55
C ALA A 53 -11.09 21.85 -5.49
N ARG A 54 -12.00 21.51 -4.54
CA ARG A 54 -12.39 22.40 -3.41
C ARG A 54 -11.24 22.74 -2.50
N ASN A 55 -10.28 21.83 -2.36
CA ASN A 55 -9.12 21.99 -1.49
C ASN A 55 -7.92 22.64 -2.22
N SER A 56 -8.08 23.01 -3.49
CA SER A 56 -7.11 23.79 -4.23
C SER A 56 -7.45 25.29 -4.13
N ILE A 57 -6.43 26.12 -3.91
CA ILE A 57 -6.60 27.58 -3.84
C ILE A 57 -6.53 28.12 -5.28
N ASN A 58 -7.66 28.17 -5.98
CA ASN A 58 -7.75 28.70 -7.34
C ASN A 58 -8.99 29.59 -7.47
N ASP A 59 -8.87 30.70 -8.20
CA ASP A 59 -10.00 31.59 -8.57
C ASP A 59 -10.91 30.98 -9.65
N VAL A 60 -10.75 29.67 -9.94
CA VAL A 60 -11.50 28.95 -10.97
C VAL A 60 -12.60 28.12 -10.32
N SER A 61 -13.79 28.07 -10.93
CA SER A 61 -14.90 27.27 -10.40
C SER A 61 -14.52 25.79 -10.20
N ILE A 62 -15.08 25.16 -9.17
CA ILE A 62 -14.86 23.75 -8.81
C ILE A 62 -15.12 22.84 -10.02
N LYS A 63 -16.18 23.11 -10.80
CA LYS A 63 -16.54 22.37 -12.00
C LYS A 63 -15.39 22.40 -13.03
N LYS A 64 -14.93 23.58 -13.42
CA LYS A 64 -13.83 23.75 -14.39
C LYS A 64 -12.53 23.12 -13.89
N SER A 65 -12.24 23.23 -12.58
CA SER A 65 -11.06 22.63 -11.96
C SER A 65 -11.13 21.10 -11.99
N SER A 66 -12.25 20.48 -11.61
CA SER A 66 -12.43 19.03 -11.65
C SER A 66 -12.40 18.46 -13.09
N GLU A 67 -12.98 19.15 -14.06
CA GLU A 67 -12.90 18.76 -15.48
C GLU A 67 -11.46 18.82 -16.01
N ARG A 68 -10.69 19.86 -15.62
CA ARG A 68 -9.26 19.95 -15.95
C ARG A 68 -8.46 18.79 -15.35
N LEU A 69 -8.67 18.48 -14.07
CA LEU A 69 -8.00 17.34 -13.42
C LEU A 69 -8.34 16.03 -14.10
N SER A 70 -9.61 15.79 -14.44
CA SER A 70 -10.06 14.59 -15.17
C SER A 70 -9.37 14.44 -16.52
N ARG A 71 -9.31 15.49 -17.32
CA ARG A 71 -8.62 15.48 -18.63
C ARG A 71 -7.12 15.24 -18.49
N GLN A 72 -6.49 15.85 -17.49
CA GLN A 72 -5.06 15.64 -17.21
C GLN A 72 -4.78 14.21 -16.77
N LEU A 73 -5.59 13.61 -15.90
CA LEU A 73 -5.47 12.21 -15.51
C LEU A 73 -5.53 11.26 -16.71
N GLY A 74 -6.43 11.51 -17.66
CA GLY A 74 -6.53 10.66 -18.86
C GLY A 74 -5.32 10.74 -19.80
N LYS A 75 -4.58 11.87 -19.79
CA LYS A 75 -3.41 12.10 -20.64
C LYS A 75 -2.06 11.83 -19.95
N PHE A 76 -2.05 11.86 -18.62
CA PHE A 76 -0.82 11.81 -17.82
C PHE A 76 0.01 10.55 -18.07
N ASP A 77 1.32 10.75 -18.28
CA ASP A 77 2.30 9.68 -18.29
C ASP A 77 2.81 9.44 -16.87
N SER A 78 2.50 8.27 -16.35
CA SER A 78 2.73 7.92 -14.94
C SER A 78 4.14 7.40 -14.63
N GLU A 79 4.92 7.00 -15.63
CA GLU A 79 6.20 6.28 -15.41
C GLU A 79 7.19 7.08 -14.57
N LYS A 80 7.33 8.35 -14.89
CA LYS A 80 8.26 9.25 -14.18
C LYS A 80 7.84 9.51 -12.73
N LEU A 81 6.52 9.70 -12.48
CA LEU A 81 6.00 9.87 -11.12
C LEU A 81 6.20 8.59 -10.30
N GLU A 82 5.92 7.44 -10.90
CA GLU A 82 6.13 6.15 -10.25
C GLU A 82 7.60 5.93 -9.89
N LYS A 83 8.53 6.26 -10.81
CA LYS A 83 9.96 6.19 -10.54
C LYS A 83 10.35 7.10 -9.37
N ASN A 84 9.95 8.38 -9.40
CA ASN A 84 10.25 9.33 -8.33
C ASN A 84 9.70 8.86 -6.97
N ARG A 85 8.50 8.26 -6.96
CA ARG A 85 7.90 7.66 -5.76
C ARG A 85 8.72 6.47 -5.25
N MET A 86 9.16 5.59 -6.16
CA MET A 86 9.94 4.41 -5.80
C MET A 86 11.30 4.77 -5.23
N ASP A 87 11.98 5.77 -5.79
CA ASP A 87 13.24 6.30 -5.26
C ASP A 87 13.09 6.69 -3.77
N LEU A 88 12.01 7.43 -3.44
CA LEU A 88 11.72 7.81 -2.05
C LEU A 88 11.29 6.65 -1.16
N THR A 89 10.51 5.72 -1.70
CA THR A 89 10.09 4.54 -0.93
C THR A 89 11.30 3.73 -0.48
N THR A 90 12.29 3.59 -1.35
CA THR A 90 13.52 2.82 -1.05
C THR A 90 14.30 3.41 0.13
N GLU A 91 14.29 4.74 0.34
CA GLU A 91 14.97 5.41 1.45
C GLU A 91 14.46 4.96 2.84
N ILE A 92 13.20 4.57 2.95
CA ILE A 92 12.55 4.18 4.21
C ILE A 92 12.50 2.66 4.44
N LEU A 93 12.92 1.85 3.46
CA LEU A 93 12.92 0.40 3.59
C LEU A 93 14.15 -0.09 4.38
N PRO A 94 14.00 -1.21 5.14
CA PRO A 94 15.14 -1.88 5.77
C PRO A 94 15.98 -2.61 4.72
N GLU A 95 17.21 -3.00 5.10
CA GLU A 95 18.08 -3.81 4.25
C GLU A 95 17.41 -5.14 3.88
N HIS A 96 16.95 -5.87 4.88
CA HIS A 96 16.20 -7.12 4.70
C HIS A 96 14.72 -6.82 4.47
N LYS A 97 14.29 -6.94 3.23
CA LYS A 97 12.97 -6.53 2.77
C LYS A 97 11.97 -7.67 2.91
N LEU A 98 10.82 -7.36 3.50
CA LEU A 98 9.65 -8.22 3.56
C LEU A 98 8.58 -7.63 2.66
N PHE A 99 8.19 -8.37 1.62
CA PHE A 99 7.16 -8.00 0.67
C PHE A 99 5.90 -8.83 0.90
N LEU A 100 4.78 -8.16 1.07
CA LEU A 100 3.46 -8.78 1.21
C LEU A 100 2.72 -8.59 -0.10
N VAL A 101 2.24 -9.67 -0.68
CA VAL A 101 1.57 -9.68 -1.99
C VAL A 101 0.13 -10.10 -1.80
N ASP A 102 -0.80 -9.29 -2.29
CA ASP A 102 -2.22 -9.62 -2.27
C ASP A 102 -2.97 -8.80 -3.32
N ASP A 103 -4.14 -9.29 -3.70
CA ASP A 103 -5.08 -8.62 -4.59
C ASP A 103 -6.35 -8.25 -3.81
N SER A 104 -7.00 -7.18 -4.24
CA SER A 104 -8.30 -6.77 -3.71
C SER A 104 -9.19 -6.32 -4.86
N GLU A 105 -10.49 -6.37 -4.66
CA GLU A 105 -11.47 -5.86 -5.61
C GLU A 105 -11.75 -4.38 -5.33
N VAL A 106 -12.10 -3.64 -6.37
CA VAL A 106 -12.61 -2.27 -6.29
C VAL A 106 -14.02 -2.26 -6.83
N VAL A 107 -14.99 -2.32 -5.93
CA VAL A 107 -16.39 -2.51 -6.27
C VAL A 107 -17.03 -1.21 -6.75
N LYS A 108 -17.80 -1.29 -7.84
CA LYS A 108 -18.46 -0.15 -8.50
C LYS A 108 -19.93 -0.45 -8.79
N PRO A 109 -20.80 -0.66 -7.76
CA PRO A 109 -22.12 -1.25 -7.91
C PRO A 109 -23.05 -0.43 -8.81
N CYS A 110 -22.87 0.88 -8.89
CA CYS A 110 -23.70 1.77 -9.71
C CYS A 110 -23.07 2.15 -11.05
N ALA A 111 -21.88 1.63 -11.39
CA ALA A 111 -21.19 1.99 -12.63
C ALA A 111 -21.79 1.23 -13.82
N LYS A 112 -21.98 1.94 -14.95
CA LYS A 112 -22.52 1.36 -16.21
C LYS A 112 -21.66 1.66 -17.44
N LYS A 113 -20.88 2.73 -17.42
CA LYS A 113 -20.16 3.27 -18.60
C LYS A 113 -18.66 3.45 -18.37
N MET A 114 -18.10 2.79 -17.36
CA MET A 114 -16.65 2.82 -17.13
C MET A 114 -15.97 1.84 -18.08
N GLU A 115 -14.84 2.24 -18.64
CA GLU A 115 -14.05 1.46 -19.59
C GLU A 115 -13.56 0.17 -18.95
N PHE A 116 -13.70 -0.98 -19.64
CA PHE A 116 -13.30 -2.32 -19.16
C PHE A 116 -13.91 -2.70 -17.81
N LEU A 117 -15.13 -2.23 -17.51
CA LEU A 117 -15.85 -2.64 -16.31
C LEU A 117 -16.18 -4.14 -16.38
N GLU A 118 -15.87 -4.89 -15.33
CA GLU A 118 -16.11 -6.31 -15.23
C GLU A 118 -16.88 -6.67 -13.96
N TYR A 119 -17.18 -7.95 -13.74
CA TYR A 119 -17.77 -8.44 -12.50
C TYR A 119 -16.69 -9.02 -11.59
N VAL A 120 -16.57 -8.47 -10.39
CA VAL A 120 -15.65 -8.92 -9.33
C VAL A 120 -16.44 -9.47 -8.13
N ARG A 121 -15.81 -10.33 -7.34
CA ARG A 121 -16.42 -10.85 -6.11
C ARG A 121 -16.25 -9.83 -4.99
N ASP A 122 -17.37 -9.34 -4.44
CA ASP A 122 -17.35 -8.44 -3.29
C ASP A 122 -17.15 -9.23 -1.99
N GLY A 123 -15.94 -9.23 -1.46
CA GLY A 123 -15.63 -9.89 -0.18
C GLY A 123 -16.34 -9.29 1.03
N SER A 124 -16.92 -8.09 0.90
CA SER A 124 -17.72 -7.45 1.95
C SER A 124 -19.21 -7.81 1.91
N ASP A 125 -19.66 -8.48 0.84
CA ASP A 125 -21.06 -8.92 0.64
C ASP A 125 -21.11 -10.39 0.19
N ASP A 126 -20.59 -11.27 1.03
CA ASP A 126 -20.61 -12.74 0.88
C ASP A 126 -20.12 -13.25 -0.49
N GLY A 127 -19.23 -12.49 -1.14
CA GLY A 127 -18.67 -12.86 -2.43
C GLY A 127 -19.64 -12.69 -3.61
N LYS A 128 -20.70 -11.90 -3.47
CA LYS A 128 -21.60 -11.55 -4.58
C LYS A 128 -20.84 -10.86 -5.70
N LEU A 129 -21.22 -11.17 -6.94
CA LEU A 129 -20.67 -10.54 -8.12
C LEU A 129 -21.22 -9.13 -8.28
N LYS A 130 -20.31 -8.14 -8.35
CA LYS A 130 -20.65 -6.73 -8.58
C LYS A 130 -19.73 -6.14 -9.65
N PRO A 131 -20.17 -5.13 -10.40
CA PRO A 131 -19.28 -4.41 -11.32
C PRO A 131 -18.06 -3.85 -10.58
N GLY A 132 -16.88 -3.93 -11.18
CA GLY A 132 -15.66 -3.48 -10.51
C GLY A 132 -14.38 -3.69 -11.31
N TYR A 133 -13.27 -3.63 -10.59
CA TYR A 133 -11.90 -3.83 -11.07
C TYR A 133 -11.10 -4.61 -10.04
N HIS A 134 -9.99 -5.19 -10.47
CA HIS A 134 -8.99 -5.75 -9.57
C HIS A 134 -7.91 -4.73 -9.22
N LEU A 135 -7.39 -4.83 -8.01
CA LEU A 135 -6.26 -4.05 -7.51
C LEU A 135 -5.18 -4.98 -7.00
N SER A 136 -4.07 -5.12 -7.74
CA SER A 136 -2.90 -5.87 -7.30
C SER A 136 -1.93 -4.95 -6.57
N GLU A 137 -1.52 -5.35 -5.37
CA GLU A 137 -0.59 -4.60 -4.53
C GLU A 137 0.57 -5.49 -4.08
N ILE A 138 1.77 -4.90 -4.06
CA ILE A 138 2.88 -5.40 -3.25
C ILE A 138 3.24 -4.29 -2.28
N VAL A 139 3.15 -4.58 -0.99
CA VAL A 139 3.61 -3.65 0.04
C VAL A 139 4.87 -4.19 0.69
N ALA A 140 5.85 -3.32 0.91
CA ALA A 140 7.00 -3.61 1.74
C ALA A 140 6.74 -3.18 3.18
N VAL A 141 7.36 -3.85 4.13
CA VAL A 141 7.34 -3.45 5.54
C VAL A 141 8.50 -2.49 5.78
N ASP A 142 8.22 -1.25 6.18
CA ASP A 142 9.22 -0.23 6.43
C ASP A 142 9.98 -0.42 7.77
N LYS A 143 10.95 0.45 8.06
CA LYS A 143 11.75 0.43 9.30
C LYS A 143 10.88 0.55 10.58
N ASN A 144 9.70 1.16 10.48
CA ASN A 144 8.72 1.29 11.56
C ASN A 144 7.63 0.20 11.55
N ARG A 145 7.85 -0.86 10.77
CA ARG A 145 6.93 -2.00 10.63
C ARG A 145 5.55 -1.59 10.06
N GLN A 146 5.49 -0.53 9.25
CA GLN A 146 4.28 -0.10 8.54
C GLN A 146 4.33 -0.54 7.07
N PRO A 147 3.19 -0.87 6.44
CA PRO A 147 3.16 -1.25 5.03
C PRO A 147 3.30 -0.03 4.14
N VAL A 148 4.21 -0.06 3.19
CA VAL A 148 4.36 0.95 2.14
C VAL A 148 4.30 0.29 0.78
N SER A 149 3.46 0.83 -0.13
CA SER A 149 3.29 0.24 -1.45
C SER A 149 4.56 0.38 -2.29
N VAL A 150 5.05 -0.74 -2.79
CA VAL A 150 6.15 -0.83 -3.75
C VAL A 150 5.68 -1.23 -5.16
N PHE A 151 4.44 -1.70 -5.27
CA PHE A 151 3.75 -1.91 -6.53
C PHE A 151 2.24 -1.78 -6.30
N SER A 152 1.55 -1.08 -7.21
CA SER A 152 0.10 -0.93 -7.18
C SER A 152 -0.43 -0.85 -8.61
N ARG A 153 -1.30 -1.76 -9.00
CA ARG A 153 -1.90 -1.81 -10.32
C ARG A 153 -3.40 -2.09 -10.26
N LEU A 154 -4.19 -1.09 -10.68
CA LEU A 154 -5.59 -1.32 -11.01
C LEU A 154 -5.65 -1.97 -12.40
N TYR A 155 -6.42 -3.05 -12.55
CA TYR A 155 -6.57 -3.76 -13.82
C TYR A 155 -7.96 -4.40 -13.94
N SER A 156 -8.31 -4.81 -15.15
CA SER A 156 -9.51 -5.58 -15.46
C SER A 156 -9.14 -6.77 -16.34
N VAL A 157 -9.86 -7.88 -16.15
CA VAL A 157 -9.74 -9.04 -17.06
C VAL A 157 -10.35 -8.74 -18.43
N ALA A 158 -11.18 -7.70 -18.56
CA ALA A 158 -11.73 -7.24 -19.82
C ALA A 158 -10.76 -6.40 -20.66
N GLU A 159 -9.58 -6.02 -20.13
CA GLU A 159 -8.57 -5.30 -20.92
C GLU A 159 -8.03 -6.21 -22.05
N THR A 160 -7.92 -5.65 -23.26
CA THR A 160 -7.47 -6.40 -24.46
C THR A 160 -6.10 -7.05 -24.32
N ARG A 161 -5.23 -6.54 -23.44
CA ARG A 161 -3.88 -7.07 -23.18
C ARG A 161 -3.79 -7.86 -21.87
N PHE A 162 -4.92 -8.21 -21.26
CA PHE A 162 -4.92 -9.07 -20.09
C PHE A 162 -4.66 -10.52 -20.52
N GLU A 163 -3.71 -11.17 -19.87
CA GLU A 163 -3.39 -12.57 -20.08
C GLU A 163 -3.92 -13.45 -18.95
N SER A 164 -3.49 -13.15 -17.73
CA SER A 164 -3.94 -13.83 -16.51
C SER A 164 -3.54 -13.06 -15.25
N ALA A 165 -4.21 -13.34 -14.13
CA ALA A 165 -3.81 -12.80 -12.81
C ALA A 165 -2.39 -13.24 -12.44
N ASN A 166 -1.99 -14.48 -12.80
CA ASN A 166 -0.62 -14.95 -12.57
C ASN A 166 0.42 -14.12 -13.32
N THR A 167 0.13 -13.72 -14.57
CA THR A 167 1.01 -12.84 -15.34
C THR A 167 1.13 -11.46 -14.68
N VAL A 168 0.03 -10.91 -14.18
CA VAL A 168 0.05 -9.62 -13.44
C VAL A 168 0.96 -9.74 -12.22
N THR A 169 0.82 -10.80 -11.42
CA THR A 169 1.64 -11.06 -10.24
C THR A 169 3.12 -11.23 -10.59
N GLN A 170 3.45 -12.01 -11.63
CA GLN A 170 4.83 -12.21 -12.08
C GLN A 170 5.49 -10.93 -12.60
N GLN A 171 4.73 -10.10 -13.32
CA GLN A 171 5.17 -8.76 -13.76
C GLN A 171 5.41 -7.84 -12.56
N ALA A 172 4.51 -7.86 -11.57
CA ALA A 172 4.64 -7.09 -10.34
C ALA A 172 5.93 -7.44 -9.56
N ILE A 173 6.15 -8.74 -9.32
CA ILE A 173 7.36 -9.24 -8.66
C ILE A 173 8.62 -8.85 -9.44
N SER A 174 8.62 -9.07 -10.77
CA SER A 174 9.77 -8.71 -11.64
C SER A 174 10.09 -7.22 -11.56
N LYS A 175 9.05 -6.35 -11.54
CA LYS A 175 9.22 -4.91 -11.42
C LYS A 175 9.79 -4.52 -10.05
N VAL A 176 9.25 -5.08 -8.95
CA VAL A 176 9.76 -4.84 -7.60
C VAL A 176 11.20 -5.29 -7.45
N VAL A 177 11.55 -6.48 -7.91
CA VAL A 177 12.93 -6.98 -7.86
C VAL A 177 13.88 -6.08 -8.65
N LYS A 178 13.46 -5.61 -9.83
CA LYS A 178 14.26 -4.69 -10.65
C LYS A 178 14.48 -3.32 -10.00
N THR A 179 13.47 -2.79 -9.30
CA THR A 179 13.50 -1.40 -8.79
C THR A 179 13.94 -1.29 -7.34
N ILE A 180 13.59 -2.26 -6.50
CA ILE A 180 13.86 -2.27 -5.05
C ILE A 180 14.94 -3.30 -4.68
N GLY A 181 15.03 -4.39 -5.45
CA GLY A 181 15.92 -5.51 -5.16
C GLY A 181 15.21 -6.72 -4.56
N ASN A 182 16.01 -7.73 -4.20
CA ASN A 182 15.54 -8.98 -3.64
C ASN A 182 14.95 -8.82 -2.23
N GLY A 183 14.08 -9.76 -1.85
CA GLY A 183 13.49 -9.82 -0.52
C GLY A 183 12.74 -11.11 -0.27
N LEU A 184 12.04 -11.18 0.85
CA LEU A 184 11.15 -12.27 1.20
C LEU A 184 9.72 -11.91 0.79
N PHE A 185 9.16 -12.65 -0.16
CA PHE A 185 7.78 -12.47 -0.63
C PHE A 185 6.82 -13.36 0.16
N VAL A 186 5.74 -12.79 0.67
CA VAL A 186 4.71 -13.50 1.44
C VAL A 186 3.38 -13.41 0.72
N PHE A 187 2.74 -14.58 0.55
CA PHE A 187 1.52 -14.72 -0.23
C PHE A 187 0.44 -15.46 0.56
N ASP A 188 -0.83 -15.14 0.26
CA ASP A 188 -1.95 -15.91 0.79
C ASP A 188 -2.19 -17.21 0.00
N ARG A 189 -3.17 -17.97 0.48
CA ARG A 189 -3.63 -19.24 -0.08
C ARG A 189 -4.06 -19.14 -1.54
N GLY A 190 -4.57 -18.01 -1.98
CA GLY A 190 -4.94 -17.77 -3.38
C GLY A 190 -3.79 -17.86 -4.37
N TYR A 191 -2.56 -17.74 -3.90
CA TYR A 191 -1.34 -17.83 -4.70
C TYR A 191 -0.68 -19.22 -4.69
N ASP A 192 -1.34 -20.25 -4.17
CA ASP A 192 -0.82 -21.62 -4.14
C ASP A 192 -0.89 -22.27 -5.54
N ASP A 193 -0.07 -21.79 -6.45
CA ASP A 193 0.04 -22.23 -7.84
C ASP A 193 1.48 -22.66 -8.18
N ALA A 194 1.63 -23.86 -8.78
CA ALA A 194 2.94 -24.40 -9.15
C ALA A 194 3.74 -23.49 -10.08
N LYS A 195 3.06 -22.77 -11.02
CA LYS A 195 3.72 -21.82 -11.92
C LYS A 195 4.34 -20.64 -11.16
N LEU A 196 3.73 -20.21 -10.05
CA LEU A 196 4.28 -19.15 -9.22
C LEU A 196 5.52 -19.65 -8.47
N PHE A 197 5.50 -20.87 -7.88
CA PHE A 197 6.68 -21.46 -7.26
C PHE A 197 7.85 -21.57 -8.24
N GLU A 198 7.63 -22.12 -9.43
CA GLU A 198 8.64 -22.23 -10.49
C GLU A 198 9.21 -20.86 -10.87
N PHE A 199 8.34 -19.85 -11.02
CA PHE A 199 8.75 -18.48 -11.33
C PHE A 199 9.64 -17.88 -10.23
N LEU A 200 9.26 -18.02 -8.95
CA LEU A 200 10.03 -17.50 -7.83
C LEU A 200 11.39 -18.18 -7.69
N GLU A 201 11.47 -19.51 -7.91
CA GLU A 201 12.72 -20.25 -7.95
C GLU A 201 13.62 -19.79 -9.11
N LYS A 202 13.07 -19.67 -10.31
CA LYS A 202 13.79 -19.15 -11.49
C LYS A 202 14.35 -17.75 -11.24
N LYS A 203 13.61 -16.92 -10.52
CA LYS A 203 14.03 -15.56 -10.13
C LYS A 203 14.92 -15.54 -8.86
N LYS A 204 15.22 -16.70 -8.27
CA LYS A 204 16.02 -16.83 -7.04
C LYS A 204 15.48 -15.97 -5.89
N GLN A 205 14.13 -15.85 -5.77
CA GLN A 205 13.50 -15.10 -4.71
C GLN A 205 13.19 -16.00 -3.52
N LYS A 206 13.26 -15.42 -2.31
CA LYS A 206 12.78 -16.08 -1.09
C LYS A 206 11.29 -15.86 -0.95
N TYR A 207 10.55 -16.88 -0.51
CA TYR A 207 9.11 -16.78 -0.38
C TYR A 207 8.53 -17.61 0.76
N ILE A 208 7.33 -17.22 1.19
CA ILE A 208 6.42 -17.95 2.08
C ILE A 208 5.03 -17.90 1.42
N ILE A 209 4.48 -19.05 1.07
CA ILE A 209 3.15 -19.16 0.43
C ILE A 209 2.27 -20.04 1.31
N ARG A 210 1.08 -19.55 1.69
CA ARG A 210 0.09 -20.41 2.38
C ARG A 210 -0.44 -21.41 1.37
N ALA A 211 -0.36 -22.70 1.73
CA ALA A 211 -0.86 -23.77 0.88
C ALA A 211 -2.34 -24.06 1.15
N THR A 212 -3.01 -24.56 0.12
CA THR A 212 -4.38 -25.10 0.23
C THR A 212 -4.36 -26.49 0.86
N SER A 213 -5.43 -26.88 1.54
CA SER A 213 -5.58 -28.25 2.09
C SER A 213 -5.62 -29.34 1.02
N LYS A 214 -5.87 -28.96 -0.22
CA LYS A 214 -5.93 -29.87 -1.37
C LYS A 214 -4.58 -30.09 -2.06
N ARG A 215 -3.50 -29.45 -1.54
CA ARG A 215 -2.16 -29.54 -2.12
C ARG A 215 -1.57 -30.93 -1.92
N ASP A 216 -1.08 -31.53 -2.99
CA ASP A 216 -0.22 -32.69 -2.92
C ASP A 216 1.26 -32.29 -2.81
N VAL A 217 1.98 -33.04 -1.97
CA VAL A 217 3.40 -32.85 -1.70
C VAL A 217 4.15 -34.17 -1.86
N LEU A 218 5.39 -34.10 -2.35
CA LEU A 218 6.27 -35.23 -2.52
C LEU A 218 7.17 -35.37 -1.29
N CYS A 219 7.03 -36.46 -0.58
CA CYS A 219 7.89 -36.88 0.54
C CYS A 219 8.80 -38.02 0.11
N LYS A 220 9.69 -38.49 1.03
CA LYS A 220 10.59 -39.63 0.73
C LYS A 220 9.85 -40.89 0.27
N ASN A 221 8.66 -41.14 0.80
CA ASN A 221 7.88 -42.37 0.59
C ASN A 221 6.77 -42.23 -0.48
N GLY A 222 6.76 -41.15 -1.26
CA GLY A 222 5.76 -40.92 -2.28
C GLY A 222 5.03 -39.59 -2.21
N VAL A 223 3.96 -39.47 -2.97
CA VAL A 223 3.10 -38.29 -3.04
C VAL A 223 1.97 -38.43 -2.03
N PHE A 224 1.77 -37.44 -1.19
CA PHE A 224 0.73 -37.40 -0.16
C PHE A 224 0.01 -36.07 -0.17
N ASN A 225 -1.26 -36.08 0.22
CA ASN A 225 -1.95 -34.82 0.51
C ASN A 225 -1.32 -34.13 1.72
N ILE A 226 -1.23 -32.79 1.67
CA ILE A 226 -0.58 -31.97 2.70
C ILE A 226 -1.19 -32.14 4.09
N GLU A 227 -2.51 -32.41 4.20
CA GLU A 227 -3.17 -32.66 5.50
C GLU A 227 -2.70 -33.96 6.14
N ASN A 228 -2.45 -35.00 5.34
CA ASN A 228 -1.96 -36.28 5.84
C ASN A 228 -0.53 -36.14 6.40
N VAL A 229 0.32 -35.38 5.70
CA VAL A 229 1.66 -35.07 6.19
C VAL A 229 1.59 -34.26 7.49
N ALA A 230 0.71 -33.27 7.56
CA ALA A 230 0.53 -32.43 8.73
C ALA A 230 0.11 -33.23 9.98
N ARG A 231 -0.82 -34.18 9.83
CA ARG A 231 -1.30 -35.02 10.96
C ARG A 231 -0.17 -35.76 11.67
N SER A 232 0.90 -36.10 10.96
CA SER A 232 2.07 -36.80 11.54
C SER A 232 2.98 -35.88 12.37
N LEU A 233 2.89 -34.56 12.23
CA LEU A 233 3.86 -33.58 12.77
C LEU A 233 3.55 -33.06 14.18
N LYS A 234 2.32 -33.16 14.67
CA LYS A 234 1.84 -32.93 16.06
C LYS A 234 2.26 -31.62 16.77
N GLY A 235 2.74 -30.58 16.08
CA GLY A 235 3.04 -29.29 16.70
C GLY A 235 4.17 -29.32 17.76
N LYS A 236 5.41 -29.64 17.37
CA LYS A 236 6.56 -29.81 18.27
C LYS A 236 6.97 -28.57 19.04
N PHE A 237 6.78 -27.39 18.48
CA PHE A 237 7.28 -26.13 19.02
C PHE A 237 6.13 -25.25 19.50
N SER A 238 6.01 -25.04 20.80
CA SER A 238 5.05 -24.10 21.39
C SER A 238 5.68 -22.71 21.49
N PHE A 239 4.89 -21.67 21.15
CA PHE A 239 5.29 -20.26 21.22
C PHE A 239 4.06 -19.36 21.33
N GLN A 240 4.28 -18.12 21.80
CA GLN A 240 3.24 -17.13 21.92
C GLN A 240 3.44 -16.02 20.89
N ILE A 241 2.34 -15.60 20.25
CA ILE A 241 2.30 -14.43 19.41
C ILE A 241 1.43 -13.36 20.06
N LYS A 242 1.94 -12.14 20.09
CA LYS A 242 1.19 -10.95 20.50
C LYS A 242 0.81 -10.16 19.27
N PHE A 243 -0.48 -10.10 18.96
CA PHE A 243 -1.01 -9.26 17.87
C PHE A 243 -1.00 -7.78 18.23
N GLN A 244 -1.07 -6.92 17.23
CA GLN A 244 -1.19 -5.46 17.46
C GLN A 244 -2.43 -5.10 18.26
N SER A 245 -3.50 -5.89 18.21
CA SER A 245 -4.68 -5.76 19.06
C SER A 245 -4.41 -5.92 20.55
N GLY A 246 -3.21 -6.42 20.92
CA GLY A 246 -2.86 -6.80 22.29
C GLY A 246 -3.27 -8.22 22.62
N LEU A 247 -4.05 -8.89 21.76
CA LEU A 247 -4.40 -10.30 21.91
C LEU A 247 -3.13 -11.15 21.86
N LYS A 248 -3.04 -12.10 22.78
CA LYS A 248 -1.98 -13.10 22.81
C LYS A 248 -2.58 -14.45 22.44
N GLU A 249 -1.96 -15.14 21.50
CA GLU A 249 -2.33 -16.50 21.13
C GLU A 249 -1.17 -17.44 21.32
N ASN A 250 -1.47 -18.61 21.88
CA ASN A 250 -0.52 -19.70 22.05
C ASN A 250 -0.64 -20.63 20.85
N LEU A 251 0.41 -20.67 20.05
CA LEU A 251 0.47 -21.48 18.83
C LEU A 251 1.45 -22.63 19.00
N LYS A 252 1.22 -23.68 18.21
CA LYS A 252 2.19 -24.77 18.04
C LYS A 252 2.58 -24.86 16.57
N ALA A 253 3.84 -25.13 16.29
CA ALA A 253 4.31 -25.36 14.93
C ALA A 253 5.20 -26.59 14.83
N SER A 254 5.27 -27.13 13.63
CA SER A 254 6.24 -28.14 13.22
C SER A 254 6.66 -27.86 11.81
N TYR A 255 7.81 -28.37 11.40
CA TYR A 255 8.22 -28.32 9.99
C TYR A 255 8.75 -29.66 9.51
N THR A 256 8.71 -29.84 8.22
CA THR A 256 9.31 -30.97 7.52
C THR A 256 9.76 -30.56 6.12
N GLN A 257 10.78 -31.20 5.60
CA GLN A 257 11.19 -31.00 4.22
C GLN A 257 10.29 -31.81 3.27
N ILE A 258 9.82 -31.15 2.22
CA ILE A 258 9.01 -31.72 1.14
C ILE A 258 9.52 -31.26 -0.21
N ARG A 259 8.89 -31.75 -1.28
CA ARG A 259 8.96 -31.19 -2.63
C ARG A 259 7.57 -31.06 -3.22
N LEU A 260 7.43 -30.34 -4.32
CA LEU A 260 6.20 -30.34 -5.09
C LEU A 260 6.30 -31.40 -6.20
N PRO A 261 5.21 -32.12 -6.56
CA PRO A 261 5.23 -33.10 -7.65
C PRO A 261 5.74 -32.52 -8.98
N LYS A 262 5.41 -31.26 -9.27
CA LYS A 262 5.89 -30.53 -10.46
C LYS A 262 7.33 -30.02 -10.35
N MET A 263 7.93 -30.03 -9.15
CA MET A 263 9.28 -29.55 -8.87
C MET A 263 10.04 -30.57 -8.01
N PRO A 264 10.23 -31.80 -8.50
CA PRO A 264 10.72 -32.92 -7.69
C PRO A 264 12.19 -32.77 -7.25
N THR A 265 12.94 -31.89 -7.90
CA THR A 265 14.36 -31.63 -7.58
C THR A 265 14.53 -30.47 -6.58
N THR A 266 13.51 -29.64 -6.36
CA THR A 266 13.59 -28.45 -5.51
C THR A 266 13.09 -28.72 -4.11
N PRO A 267 13.97 -28.76 -3.08
CA PRO A 267 13.55 -28.97 -1.70
C PRO A 267 12.88 -27.70 -1.15
N LEU A 268 11.74 -27.90 -0.49
CA LEU A 268 10.98 -26.87 0.22
C LEU A 268 10.79 -27.31 1.67
N ASN A 269 10.58 -26.35 2.57
CA ASN A 269 10.10 -26.59 3.91
C ASN A 269 8.60 -26.31 4.00
N MET A 270 7.87 -27.28 4.53
CA MET A 270 6.48 -27.14 4.93
C MET A 270 6.45 -26.85 6.43
N VAL A 271 5.85 -25.73 6.82
CA VAL A 271 5.58 -25.40 8.22
C VAL A 271 4.08 -25.53 8.46
N VAL A 272 3.72 -26.29 9.48
CA VAL A 272 2.32 -26.49 9.93
C VAL A 272 2.12 -25.72 11.22
N VAL A 273 1.06 -24.93 11.30
CA VAL A 273 0.71 -24.12 12.47
C VAL A 273 -0.64 -24.52 13.01
N TYR A 274 -0.69 -24.79 14.31
CA TYR A 274 -1.88 -25.22 15.05
C TYR A 274 -2.27 -24.16 16.09
N GLY A 275 -3.58 -24.10 16.40
CA GLY A 275 -4.11 -23.22 17.46
C GLY A 275 -4.34 -21.79 17.04
N PHE A 276 -4.39 -21.52 15.74
CA PHE A 276 -4.69 -20.19 15.18
C PHE A 276 -6.21 -20.03 15.07
N SER A 277 -6.81 -19.22 15.91
CA SER A 277 -8.26 -19.04 16.10
C SER A 277 -8.98 -20.19 16.81
N LYS A 278 -9.86 -19.81 17.75
CA LYS A 278 -10.72 -20.77 18.46
C LYS A 278 -11.78 -21.39 17.55
N GLU A 279 -12.11 -20.73 16.47
CA GLU A 279 -13.14 -21.14 15.50
C GLU A 279 -12.61 -22.08 14.41
N GLU A 280 -11.32 -21.95 14.03
CA GLU A 280 -10.66 -22.85 13.10
C GLU A 280 -9.87 -23.94 13.85
N SER A 281 -10.49 -25.09 14.07
CA SER A 281 -9.81 -26.28 14.64
C SER A 281 -8.74 -26.87 13.70
N LYS A 282 -8.68 -26.39 12.43
CA LYS A 282 -7.78 -26.90 11.40
C LYS A 282 -6.45 -26.14 11.39
N PRO A 283 -5.33 -26.83 11.23
CA PRO A 283 -4.03 -26.17 11.03
C PRO A 283 -3.98 -25.44 9.69
N PHE A 284 -3.11 -24.43 9.58
CA PHE A 284 -2.74 -23.88 8.28
C PHE A 284 -1.30 -24.28 7.92
N TYR A 285 -1.04 -24.29 6.62
CA TYR A 285 0.22 -24.75 6.06
C TYR A 285 0.89 -23.62 5.30
N VAL A 286 2.19 -23.44 5.48
CA VAL A 286 2.99 -22.54 4.64
C VAL A 286 4.15 -23.33 4.01
N LEU A 287 4.41 -23.05 2.75
CA LEU A 287 5.53 -23.60 1.99
C LEU A 287 6.56 -22.49 1.76
N THR A 288 7.83 -22.83 1.92
CA THR A 288 8.92 -21.88 1.80
C THR A 288 10.20 -22.54 1.29
N ASN A 289 11.02 -21.79 0.56
CA ASN A 289 12.39 -22.18 0.20
C ASN A 289 13.44 -21.68 1.20
N LEU A 290 13.03 -21.09 2.31
CA LEU A 290 13.92 -20.73 3.41
C LEU A 290 14.43 -22.01 4.09
N LYS A 291 15.71 -22.05 4.43
CA LYS A 291 16.26 -23.13 5.26
C LYS A 291 15.69 -23.02 6.67
N ILE A 292 15.28 -24.14 7.24
CA ILE A 292 14.78 -24.23 8.61
C ILE A 292 15.53 -25.38 9.30
N ASN A 293 16.43 -25.04 10.23
CA ASN A 293 17.24 -25.99 10.98
C ASN A 293 16.94 -25.93 12.49
N SER A 294 16.18 -24.91 12.93
CA SER A 294 15.92 -24.67 14.35
C SER A 294 14.45 -24.31 14.61
N LYS A 295 14.06 -24.43 15.89
CA LYS A 295 12.77 -23.94 16.40
C LYS A 295 12.56 -22.46 16.09
N GLU A 296 13.60 -21.65 16.27
CA GLU A 296 13.51 -20.20 16.10
C GLU A 296 13.28 -19.82 14.64
N GLU A 297 13.98 -20.45 13.70
CA GLU A 297 13.77 -20.25 12.26
C GLU A 297 12.36 -20.65 11.84
N CYS A 298 11.83 -21.75 12.36
CA CYS A 298 10.43 -22.15 12.14
C CYS A 298 9.45 -21.08 12.63
N ILE A 299 9.64 -20.56 13.84
CA ILE A 299 8.79 -19.50 14.42
C ILE A 299 8.91 -18.21 13.62
N ASN A 300 10.10 -17.88 13.11
CA ASN A 300 10.31 -16.67 12.30
C ASN A 300 9.59 -16.75 10.96
N VAL A 301 9.50 -17.93 10.33
CA VAL A 301 8.65 -18.13 9.14
C VAL A 301 7.18 -17.87 9.46
N VAL A 302 6.68 -18.37 10.58
CA VAL A 302 5.29 -18.12 11.01
C VAL A 302 5.06 -16.63 11.27
N ARG A 303 5.98 -15.96 11.99
CA ARG A 303 5.89 -14.52 12.25
C ARG A 303 5.90 -13.71 10.97
N ALA A 304 6.77 -14.03 10.02
CA ALA A 304 6.83 -13.37 8.72
C ALA A 304 5.50 -13.54 7.94
N TYR A 305 4.93 -14.76 7.95
CA TYR A 305 3.62 -15.00 7.33
C TYR A 305 2.51 -14.14 7.98
N LEU A 306 2.49 -14.02 9.29
CA LEU A 306 1.45 -13.25 9.99
C LEU A 306 1.55 -11.73 9.74
N TYR A 307 2.69 -11.23 9.28
CA TYR A 307 2.79 -9.85 8.80
C TYR A 307 1.89 -9.59 7.57
N ARG A 308 1.48 -10.62 6.83
CA ARG A 308 0.61 -10.50 5.67
C ARG A 308 -0.66 -9.68 5.95
N TRP A 309 -1.22 -9.75 7.16
CA TRP A 309 -2.40 -8.97 7.52
C TRP A 309 -2.23 -7.44 7.40
N LYS A 310 -1.00 -6.96 7.35
CA LYS A 310 -0.76 -5.53 7.14
C LYS A 310 -1.17 -5.05 5.74
N ILE A 311 -1.18 -5.92 4.73
CA ILE A 311 -1.68 -5.54 3.40
C ILE A 311 -3.20 -5.41 3.40
N GLU A 312 -3.93 -6.22 4.18
CA GLU A 312 -5.38 -6.08 4.36
C GLU A 312 -5.73 -4.76 5.05
N GLU A 313 -4.97 -4.38 6.10
CA GLU A 313 -5.10 -3.07 6.75
C GLU A 313 -4.79 -1.92 5.77
N TYR A 314 -3.81 -2.10 4.90
CA TYR A 314 -3.46 -1.14 3.85
C TYR A 314 -4.59 -0.96 2.83
N PHE A 315 -5.19 -2.06 2.33
CA PHE A 315 -6.36 -1.99 1.45
C PHE A 315 -7.54 -1.29 2.14
N LYS A 316 -7.84 -1.68 3.37
CA LYS A 316 -8.91 -1.08 4.16
C LYS A 316 -8.69 0.43 4.33
N PHE A 317 -7.46 0.85 4.65
CA PHE A 317 -7.11 2.26 4.75
C PHE A 317 -7.31 3.00 3.41
N LYS A 318 -6.83 2.44 2.31
CA LYS A 318 -6.95 3.01 0.95
C LYS A 318 -8.41 3.19 0.56
N LYS A 319 -9.26 2.19 0.84
CA LYS A 319 -10.69 2.21 0.52
C LYS A 319 -11.48 3.17 1.41
N GLN A 320 -11.25 3.16 2.72
CA GLN A 320 -12.06 3.89 3.70
C GLN A 320 -11.60 5.33 3.93
N ALA A 321 -10.28 5.56 4.05
CA ALA A 321 -9.77 6.89 4.36
C ALA A 321 -9.81 7.86 3.17
N TYR A 322 -9.88 7.33 1.94
CA TYR A 322 -9.88 8.13 0.72
C TYR A 322 -11.10 7.90 -0.18
N ASP A 323 -12.08 7.15 0.28
CA ASP A 323 -13.28 6.81 -0.53
C ASP A 323 -12.92 6.18 -1.89
N PHE A 324 -11.89 5.32 -1.94
CA PHE A 324 -11.30 4.86 -3.20
C PHE A 324 -12.32 4.21 -4.14
N GLU A 325 -13.30 3.50 -3.61
CA GLU A 325 -14.38 2.90 -4.40
C GLU A 325 -15.41 3.93 -4.93
N LYS A 326 -15.38 5.19 -4.46
CA LYS A 326 -16.26 6.27 -4.96
C LYS A 326 -15.71 6.99 -6.20
N MET A 327 -14.52 6.64 -6.72
CA MET A 327 -13.99 7.24 -7.94
C MET A 327 -14.98 7.20 -9.12
N ARG A 328 -15.04 8.29 -9.92
CA ARG A 328 -16.06 8.50 -10.98
C ARG A 328 -15.46 8.77 -12.36
N LEU A 329 -14.25 8.33 -12.61
CA LEU A 329 -13.59 8.46 -13.91
C LEU A 329 -14.05 7.34 -14.85
N GLN A 330 -14.14 7.63 -16.14
CA GLN A 330 -14.58 6.65 -17.13
C GLN A 330 -13.42 5.87 -17.75
N SER A 331 -12.32 6.56 -18.09
CA SER A 331 -11.17 5.95 -18.74
C SER A 331 -10.35 5.10 -17.78
N ILE A 332 -10.00 3.89 -18.17
CA ILE A 332 -9.13 2.98 -17.39
C ILE A 332 -7.74 3.61 -17.13
N LYS A 333 -7.20 4.37 -18.11
CA LYS A 333 -5.95 5.11 -17.92
C LYS A 333 -6.06 6.15 -16.80
N ALA A 334 -7.16 6.90 -16.77
CA ALA A 334 -7.39 7.88 -15.71
C ALA A 334 -7.57 7.24 -14.33
N LEU A 335 -8.24 6.07 -14.27
CA LEU A 335 -8.39 5.28 -13.04
C LEU A 335 -7.04 4.77 -12.52
N LYS A 336 -6.20 4.23 -13.41
CA LYS A 336 -4.83 3.77 -13.08
C LYS A 336 -3.98 4.93 -12.55
N ASN A 337 -4.05 6.09 -13.19
CA ASN A 337 -3.33 7.28 -12.77
C ASN A 337 -3.84 7.82 -11.42
N LEU A 338 -5.16 7.83 -11.20
CA LEU A 338 -5.74 8.20 -9.90
C LEU A 338 -5.25 7.28 -8.77
N ASN A 339 -5.20 5.96 -9.04
CA ASN A 339 -4.64 4.99 -8.12
C ASN A 339 -3.17 5.28 -7.79
N LEU A 340 -2.35 5.66 -8.78
CA LEU A 340 -0.96 6.05 -8.55
C LEU A 340 -0.85 7.30 -7.67
N PHE A 341 -1.67 8.32 -7.91
CA PHE A 341 -1.69 9.52 -7.08
C PHE A 341 -2.07 9.20 -5.63
N LEU A 342 -3.09 8.38 -5.42
CA LEU A 342 -3.48 7.92 -4.09
C LEU A 342 -2.34 7.15 -3.41
N THR A 343 -1.73 6.21 -4.12
CA THR A 343 -0.58 5.44 -3.61
C THR A 343 0.59 6.37 -3.25
N THR A 344 0.81 7.44 -4.04
CA THR A 344 1.84 8.45 -3.79
C THR A 344 1.54 9.27 -2.53
N VAL A 345 0.28 9.63 -2.30
CA VAL A 345 -0.14 10.32 -1.06
C VAL A 345 0.04 9.41 0.16
N ILE A 346 -0.30 8.13 0.07
CA ILE A 346 -0.08 7.18 1.17
C ILE A 346 1.42 6.97 1.41
N THR A 347 2.25 6.98 0.37
CA THR A 347 3.72 6.94 0.51
C THR A 347 4.23 8.16 1.30
N PHE A 348 3.64 9.35 1.10
CA PHE A 348 3.99 10.51 1.92
C PHE A 348 3.68 10.30 3.41
N LEU A 349 2.55 9.68 3.76
CA LEU A 349 2.25 9.34 5.15
C LEU A 349 3.27 8.35 5.74
N ALA A 350 3.72 7.37 4.94
CA ALA A 350 4.78 6.46 5.36
C ALA A 350 6.08 7.21 5.64
N ILE A 351 6.46 8.17 4.79
CA ILE A 351 7.63 9.02 4.99
C ILE A 351 7.49 9.84 6.27
N LEU A 352 6.34 10.49 6.49
CA LEU A 352 6.06 11.24 7.73
C LEU A 352 6.19 10.34 8.97
N GLY A 353 5.69 9.10 8.89
CA GLY A 353 5.82 8.09 9.93
C GLY A 353 7.27 7.72 10.27
N ASN A 354 8.22 7.99 9.36
CA ASN A 354 9.66 7.77 9.53
C ASN A 354 10.43 9.05 9.91
N THR A 355 9.74 10.13 10.27
CA THR A 355 10.34 11.40 10.73
C THR A 355 10.04 11.70 12.20
N PRO A 356 10.80 12.58 12.86
CA PRO A 356 10.48 13.05 14.21
C PRO A 356 9.09 13.68 14.34
N LEU A 357 8.56 14.28 13.27
CA LEU A 357 7.21 14.88 13.22
C LEU A 357 6.09 13.86 13.53
N LYS A 358 6.35 12.57 13.38
CA LYS A 358 5.41 11.49 13.73
C LYS A 358 4.79 11.68 15.11
N LYS A 359 5.61 12.02 16.13
CA LYS A 359 5.14 12.20 17.52
C LYS A 359 4.09 13.30 17.61
N ASP A 360 4.34 14.44 16.99
CA ASP A 360 3.43 15.59 17.00
C ASP A 360 2.12 15.28 16.26
N LEU A 361 2.21 14.62 15.10
CA LEU A 361 1.02 14.17 14.36
C LEU A 361 0.15 13.22 15.17
N LEU A 362 0.75 12.26 15.86
CA LEU A 362 0.03 11.28 16.68
C LEU A 362 -0.59 11.92 17.93
N ILE A 363 0.02 12.96 18.52
CA ILE A 363 -0.54 13.74 19.64
C ILE A 363 -1.74 14.56 19.16
N LEU A 364 -1.62 15.26 18.03
CA LEU A 364 -2.70 16.08 17.47
C LEU A 364 -3.92 15.24 17.09
N ALA A 365 -3.69 14.05 16.55
CA ALA A 365 -4.75 13.21 16.01
C ALA A 365 -5.67 12.57 17.05
N GLN A 366 -5.43 12.68 18.34
CA GLN A 366 -6.14 11.98 19.40
C GLN A 366 -6.64 10.56 19.01
N PRO A 367 -6.58 9.55 19.84
CA PRO A 367 -7.00 8.20 19.42
C PRO A 367 -8.52 8.18 19.20
N CYS A 368 -8.96 7.99 17.94
CA CYS A 368 -10.37 7.85 17.60
C CYS A 368 -11.01 6.65 18.33
N HIS A 369 -10.25 5.58 18.53
CA HIS A 369 -10.66 4.39 19.30
C HIS A 369 -9.41 3.63 19.78
N PRO A 370 -9.36 3.14 21.04
CA PRO A 370 -8.18 2.44 21.57
C PRO A 370 -7.81 1.17 20.78
N LYS A 371 -8.75 0.57 20.06
CA LYS A 371 -8.53 -0.62 19.24
C LYS A 371 -7.96 -0.34 17.84
N VAL A 372 -8.04 0.90 17.32
CA VAL A 372 -7.50 1.26 16.00
C VAL A 372 -6.00 1.47 16.11
N LYS A 373 -5.21 0.49 15.70
CA LYS A 373 -3.75 0.50 15.82
C LYS A 373 -3.01 0.75 14.51
N PHE A 374 -3.71 0.85 13.38
CA PHE A 374 -3.12 1.18 12.11
C PHE A 374 -2.77 2.69 12.07
N GLU A 375 -1.49 2.98 12.14
CA GLU A 375 -0.99 4.35 12.39
C GLU A 375 -1.39 5.36 11.31
N TYR A 376 -1.62 4.93 10.08
CA TYR A 376 -1.90 5.85 8.97
C TYR A 376 -3.18 6.66 9.16
N TYR A 377 -4.22 6.12 9.83
CA TYR A 377 -5.42 6.90 10.15
C TYR A 377 -5.07 8.11 11.05
N ARG A 378 -4.21 7.89 12.04
CA ARG A 378 -3.78 8.95 12.96
C ARG A 378 -2.80 9.92 12.30
N LEU A 379 -1.84 9.42 11.51
CA LEU A 379 -0.91 10.27 10.75
C LEU A 379 -1.68 11.18 9.79
N LEU A 380 -2.67 10.64 9.08
CA LEU A 380 -3.52 11.41 8.18
C LEU A 380 -4.33 12.47 8.93
N ALA A 381 -4.98 12.10 10.04
CA ALA A 381 -5.75 13.04 10.86
C ALA A 381 -4.88 14.18 11.40
N GLY A 382 -3.71 13.87 11.95
CA GLY A 382 -2.76 14.87 12.43
C GLY A 382 -2.24 15.78 11.31
N PHE A 383 -1.92 15.21 10.16
CA PHE A 383 -1.54 15.99 8.97
C PHE A 383 -2.66 16.96 8.55
N CYS A 384 -3.92 16.50 8.50
CA CYS A 384 -5.04 17.35 8.10
C CYS A 384 -5.28 18.51 9.08
N ILE A 385 -5.06 18.31 10.39
CA ILE A 385 -5.13 19.39 11.37
C ILE A 385 -4.07 20.46 11.06
N LEU A 386 -2.81 20.06 10.86
CA LEU A 386 -1.73 20.98 10.50
C LEU A 386 -1.96 21.68 9.16
N ALA A 387 -2.46 20.95 8.17
CA ALA A 387 -2.76 21.48 6.83
C ALA A 387 -3.89 22.52 6.86
N ARG A 388 -4.90 22.36 7.74
CA ARG A 388 -5.97 23.38 7.97
C ARG A 388 -5.41 24.64 8.62
N GLU A 389 -4.59 24.51 9.66
CA GLU A 389 -3.94 25.67 10.28
C GLU A 389 -3.09 26.45 9.30
N LEU A 390 -2.35 25.76 8.44
CA LEU A 390 -1.56 26.36 7.36
C LEU A 390 -2.45 27.14 6.39
N GLN A 391 -3.57 26.55 5.95
CA GLN A 391 -4.51 27.23 5.05
C GLN A 391 -5.10 28.49 5.67
N LEU A 392 -5.46 28.46 6.94
CA LEU A 392 -5.94 29.64 7.67
C LEU A 392 -4.90 30.75 7.75
N ARG A 393 -3.61 30.42 7.88
CA ARG A 393 -2.51 31.39 7.86
C ARG A 393 -2.34 32.03 6.48
N LEU A 394 -2.44 31.21 5.42
CA LEU A 394 -2.32 31.68 4.03
C LEU A 394 -3.49 32.58 3.59
N GLN A 395 -4.67 32.41 4.22
CA GLN A 395 -5.85 33.24 3.97
C GLN A 395 -5.83 34.57 4.74
N LYS A 396 -5.00 34.73 5.78
CA LYS A 396 -4.85 36.02 6.44
C LYS A 396 -4.16 36.99 5.48
N PRO A 397 -4.73 38.22 5.30
CA PRO A 397 -4.06 39.20 4.45
C PRO A 397 -2.66 39.50 5.01
N PRO A 398 -1.66 39.65 4.15
CA PRO A 398 -0.35 40.06 4.57
C PRO A 398 -0.44 41.43 5.30
N PRO A 399 0.46 41.74 6.21
CA PRO A 399 0.52 43.05 6.81
C PRO A 399 0.60 44.12 5.69
N LYS A 400 -0.10 45.24 5.87
CA LYS A 400 -0.35 46.29 4.85
C LYS A 400 0.87 46.87 4.10
N SER A 401 2.09 46.45 4.42
CA SER A 401 3.34 46.93 3.83
C SER A 401 3.73 46.30 2.49
N ASP A 402 3.14 45.15 2.11
CA ASP A 402 3.52 44.45 0.86
C ASP A 402 2.47 44.57 -0.23
N ARG A 403 2.58 45.64 -1.04
CA ARG A 403 1.63 45.93 -2.15
C ARG A 403 1.85 45.13 -3.43
N HIS A 404 2.77 44.16 -3.46
CA HIS A 404 3.08 43.36 -4.65
C HIS A 404 2.95 41.85 -4.46
N ILE A 405 1.78 41.37 -4.04
CA ILE A 405 1.49 39.94 -4.02
C ILE A 405 0.72 39.58 -5.30
N PRO A 406 1.27 38.67 -6.16
CA PRO A 406 0.55 38.21 -7.32
C PRO A 406 -0.77 37.54 -6.95
N LYS A 407 -1.78 37.67 -7.82
CA LYS A 407 -3.16 37.18 -7.62
C LYS A 407 -3.32 35.65 -7.45
N GLN A 408 -2.30 34.84 -7.66
CA GLN A 408 -2.31 33.40 -7.41
C GLN A 408 -1.71 33.09 -6.04
N ARG A 409 -2.57 32.83 -5.07
CA ARG A 409 -2.21 32.45 -3.70
C ARG A 409 -2.40 30.95 -3.55
N ASP A 410 -1.46 30.13 -4.01
CA ASP A 410 -1.42 28.71 -3.66
C ASP A 410 -0.31 28.42 -2.63
N LEU A 411 -0.43 27.26 -1.96
CA LEU A 411 0.54 26.82 -0.96
C LEU A 411 1.98 26.81 -1.54
N PHE A 412 2.13 26.37 -2.78
CA PHE A 412 3.42 26.26 -3.45
C PHE A 412 3.97 27.63 -3.86
N TYR A 413 3.11 28.59 -4.18
CA TYR A 413 3.50 29.96 -4.40
C TYR A 413 4.08 30.57 -3.11
N TYR A 414 3.43 30.35 -1.97
CA TYR A 414 3.87 30.84 -0.67
C TYR A 414 5.18 30.19 -0.22
N LEU A 415 5.36 28.89 -0.43
CA LEU A 415 6.60 28.18 -0.17
C LEU A 415 7.77 28.69 -1.02
N ARG A 416 7.52 29.07 -2.27
CA ARG A 416 8.50 29.69 -3.18
C ARG A 416 8.83 31.12 -2.77
N TYR A 417 7.87 31.84 -2.22
CA TYR A 417 8.03 33.23 -1.79
C TYR A 417 8.82 33.33 -0.48
N GLN A 418 8.58 32.51 0.50
CA GLN A 418 9.34 32.50 1.76
C GLN A 418 10.83 32.20 1.57
N LYS A 419 11.18 31.35 0.60
CA LYS A 419 12.61 31.09 0.28
C LYS A 419 13.37 32.30 -0.26
N ARG A 420 12.69 33.26 -0.89
CA ARG A 420 13.31 34.49 -1.37
C ARG A 420 13.64 35.48 -0.25
N PHE A 421 12.94 35.42 0.88
CA PHE A 421 13.19 36.31 2.03
C PHE A 421 14.15 35.74 3.08
N GLN A 422 14.48 34.45 3.01
CA GLN A 422 15.48 33.83 3.89
C GLN A 422 16.91 33.88 3.32
N SER A 423 17.04 34.32 2.07
CA SER A 423 18.34 34.48 1.36
C SER A 423 18.70 35.95 1.06
N ALA A 424 18.01 36.90 1.64
CA ALA A 424 18.34 38.31 1.75
C ALA A 424 18.45 38.69 3.24
#